data_b109ad68b9b191cbeae94e3a509d53b1
#
_entry.id   b109ad68b9b191cbeae94e3a509d53b1
#
_cell.length_a   1.000
_cell.length_b   1.000
_cell.length_c   1.000
_cell.angle_alpha   90.00
_cell.angle_beta   90.00
_cell.angle_gamma   90.00
#
_symmetry.space_group_name_H-M   'P 1'
#
loop_
_entity.id
_entity.type
_entity.pdbx_description
1 polymer ?
#
loop_
_entity_poly.entity_id
_entity_poly.type
_entity_poly.pdbx_seq_one_letter_code
_entity_poly.pdbx_strand_id
1 'polypeptide(L)'
;MLTLRRKYHESCTTGVIILPNGDEIFTLERPWLNNESNVSCIPEGVYIIDRDVTGRWQYYRVRDEQVSPRFAIELHPANYVQQLAGCIAPCMKLKQIGDEEYMGVDSKKALLKIMKYFGDESWVLKITH
;
A
#
# COMPACT_ATOMS: atom_id res chain seq x y z
N MET A 1 -3.08 -1.80 -15.94
CA MET A 1 -3.27 -0.97 -14.73
C MET A 1 -4.02 -1.76 -13.67
N LEU A 2 -3.49 -1.79 -12.47
CA LEU A 2 -4.16 -2.41 -11.35
C LEU A 2 -4.94 -1.36 -10.56
N THR A 3 -5.93 -1.81 -9.79
CA THR A 3 -6.73 -0.94 -8.95
C THR A 3 -6.62 -1.38 -7.50
N LEU A 4 -6.28 -0.43 -6.63
CA LEU A 4 -6.41 -0.58 -5.19
C LEU A 4 -7.76 0.02 -4.79
N ARG A 5 -8.68 -0.82 -4.34
CA ARG A 5 -9.96 -0.37 -3.82
C ARG A 5 -9.88 -0.26 -2.32
N ARG A 6 -10.06 0.95 -1.83
CA ARG A 6 -9.98 1.27 -0.41
C ARG A 6 -11.33 1.24 0.28
N LYS A 7 -11.28 0.95 1.57
CA LYS A 7 -12.35 1.24 2.52
C LYS A 7 -11.74 2.04 3.65
N TYR A 8 -12.29 3.23 3.89
CA TYR A 8 -11.79 4.13 4.93
C TYR A 8 -12.43 3.82 6.27
N HIS A 9 -11.60 3.75 7.30
CA HIS A 9 -12.02 3.55 8.70
C HIS A 9 -11.47 4.69 9.55
N GLU A 10 -11.93 4.79 10.78
CA GLU A 10 -11.48 5.85 11.67
C GLU A 10 -9.98 5.78 11.96
N SER A 11 -9.45 4.59 12.21
CA SER A 11 -8.05 4.43 12.60
C SER A 11 -7.15 3.83 11.53
N CYS A 12 -7.67 3.46 10.38
CA CYS A 12 -6.87 2.90 9.28
C CYS A 12 -7.63 2.95 7.96
N THR A 13 -6.93 2.59 6.91
CA THR A 13 -7.52 2.35 5.58
C THR A 13 -7.18 0.92 5.16
N THR A 14 -8.19 0.16 4.80
CA THR A 14 -8.00 -1.18 4.26
C THR A 14 -8.28 -1.17 2.77
N GLY A 15 -7.75 -2.16 2.05
CA GLY A 15 -7.99 -2.23 0.63
C GLY A 15 -7.69 -3.60 0.06
N VAL A 16 -7.94 -3.74 -1.24
CA VAL A 16 -7.64 -4.95 -1.99
C VAL A 16 -7.17 -4.60 -3.39
N ILE A 17 -6.14 -5.32 -3.83
CA ILE A 17 -5.62 -5.31 -5.19
C ILE A 17 -5.80 -6.72 -5.72
N ILE A 18 -6.37 -6.86 -6.93
CA ILE A 18 -6.46 -8.15 -7.61
C ILE A 18 -5.41 -8.16 -8.70
N LEU A 19 -4.45 -9.10 -8.60
CA LEU A 19 -3.42 -9.28 -9.61
C LEU A 19 -4.03 -9.91 -10.87
N PRO A 20 -3.39 -9.74 -12.04
CA PRO A 20 -3.93 -10.32 -13.29
C PRO A 20 -4.08 -11.84 -13.27
N ASN A 21 -3.32 -12.54 -12.41
CA ASN A 21 -3.46 -13.98 -12.23
C ASN A 21 -4.63 -14.38 -11.31
N GLY A 22 -5.37 -13.40 -10.77
CA GLY A 22 -6.49 -13.63 -9.87
C GLY A 22 -6.15 -13.60 -8.39
N ASP A 23 -4.87 -13.52 -8.03
CA ASP A 23 -4.48 -13.44 -6.62
C ASP A 23 -4.96 -12.13 -6.00
N GLU A 24 -5.56 -12.24 -4.81
CA GLU A 24 -5.99 -11.07 -4.04
C GLU A 24 -4.87 -10.69 -3.05
N ILE A 25 -4.49 -9.41 -3.10
CA ILE A 25 -3.55 -8.82 -2.14
C ILE A 25 -4.32 -7.77 -1.37
N PHE A 26 -4.42 -7.93 -0.07
CA PHE A 26 -5.04 -6.93 0.80
C PHE A 26 -4.01 -5.87 1.17
N THR A 27 -4.48 -4.69 1.55
CA THR A 27 -3.60 -3.58 1.93
C THR A 27 -4.03 -2.95 3.23
N LEU A 28 -3.05 -2.44 3.95
CA LEU A 28 -3.25 -1.68 5.18
C LEU A 28 -2.49 -0.36 5.04
N GLU A 29 -3.15 0.74 5.40
CA GLU A 29 -2.60 2.08 5.35
C GLU A 29 -3.06 2.88 6.57
N ARG A 30 -2.41 4.00 6.81
CA ARG A 30 -2.89 5.01 7.74
C ARG A 30 -4.30 5.48 7.36
N PRO A 31 -5.07 6.06 8.29
CA PRO A 31 -6.36 6.64 7.94
C PRO A 31 -6.18 7.85 7.02
N TRP A 32 -7.25 8.25 6.34
CA TRP A 32 -7.22 9.49 5.55
C TRP A 32 -7.27 10.71 6.46
N LEU A 33 -6.20 11.47 6.50
CA LEU A 33 -6.07 12.71 7.29
C LEU A 33 -5.55 13.83 6.38
N ASN A 34 -6.24 14.06 5.27
CA ASN A 34 -5.98 15.17 4.34
C ASN A 34 -4.53 15.20 3.82
N ASN A 35 -3.96 14.01 3.53
CA ASN A 35 -2.61 13.86 3.01
C ASN A 35 -1.52 14.43 3.94
N GLU A 36 -1.79 14.55 5.22
CA GLU A 36 -0.79 15.03 6.17
C GLU A 36 0.36 14.04 6.28
N SER A 37 1.60 14.56 6.20
CA SER A 37 2.80 13.74 6.25
C SER A 37 2.89 12.93 7.54
N ASN A 38 3.32 11.67 7.42
CA ASN A 38 3.56 10.72 8.51
C ASN A 38 2.31 10.17 9.21
N VAL A 39 1.14 10.75 9.00
CA VAL A 39 -0.09 10.34 9.71
C VAL A 39 -1.22 9.93 8.77
N SER A 40 -1.21 10.37 7.51
CA SER A 40 -2.26 10.07 6.54
C SER A 40 -1.80 9.10 5.48
N CYS A 41 -2.72 8.28 4.97
CA CYS A 41 -2.49 7.60 3.70
C CYS A 41 -2.41 8.64 2.57
N ILE A 42 -1.85 8.24 1.43
CA ILE A 42 -1.74 9.12 0.26
C ILE A 42 -3.10 9.29 -0.42
N PRO A 43 -3.29 10.35 -1.21
CA PRO A 43 -4.58 10.58 -1.89
C PRO A 43 -4.94 9.50 -2.89
N GLU A 44 -6.21 9.41 -3.23
CA GLU A 44 -6.66 8.65 -4.39
C GLU A 44 -6.06 9.26 -5.65
N GLY A 45 -5.82 8.43 -6.64
CA GLY A 45 -5.24 8.88 -7.90
C GLY A 45 -4.52 7.75 -8.62
N VAL A 46 -3.75 8.12 -9.63
CA VAL A 46 -3.00 7.16 -10.45
C VAL A 46 -1.52 7.31 -10.15
N TYR A 47 -0.88 6.21 -9.80
CA TYR A 47 0.51 6.18 -9.36
C TYR A 47 1.34 5.24 -10.21
N ILE A 48 2.62 5.56 -10.36
CA ILE A 48 3.60 4.67 -10.97
C ILE A 48 4.31 3.92 -9.85
N ILE A 49 4.33 2.60 -9.98
CA ILE A 49 4.98 1.71 -9.01
C ILE A 49 6.22 1.17 -9.69
N ASP A 50 7.38 1.43 -9.12
CA ASP A 50 8.63 0.88 -9.63
C ASP A 50 9.56 0.47 -8.49
N ARG A 51 10.48 -0.46 -8.79
CA ARG A 51 11.37 -0.96 -7.79
C ARG A 51 12.44 0.06 -7.44
N ASP A 52 12.63 0.31 -6.14
CA ASP A 52 13.70 1.17 -5.66
C ASP A 52 15.00 0.38 -5.56
N VAL A 53 15.77 0.41 -6.64
CA VAL A 53 17.04 -0.34 -6.71
C VAL A 53 18.16 0.30 -5.91
N THR A 54 17.96 1.54 -5.43
CA THR A 54 18.95 2.26 -4.63
C THR A 54 18.68 2.14 -3.13
N GLY A 55 17.47 1.73 -2.75
CA GLY A 55 17.10 1.55 -1.36
C GLY A 55 17.69 0.28 -0.78
N ARG A 56 17.85 0.28 0.57
CA ARG A 56 18.40 -0.88 1.29
C ARG A 56 17.60 -2.16 1.06
N TRP A 57 16.27 -2.03 1.01
CA TRP A 57 15.36 -3.18 0.92
C TRP A 57 14.85 -3.44 -0.50
N GLN A 58 15.09 -2.50 -1.41
CA GLN A 58 14.65 -2.58 -2.80
C GLN A 58 13.15 -2.83 -2.96
N TYR A 59 12.35 -2.17 -2.12
CA TYR A 59 10.90 -2.22 -2.21
C TYR A 59 10.38 -1.35 -3.36
N TYR A 60 9.11 -1.47 -3.68
CA TYR A 60 8.49 -0.64 -4.71
C TYR A 60 8.24 0.77 -4.20
N ARG A 61 8.66 1.76 -4.97
CA ARG A 61 8.29 3.16 -4.74
C ARG A 61 6.91 3.42 -5.33
N VAL A 62 6.13 4.25 -4.64
CA VAL A 62 4.85 4.76 -5.10
C VAL A 62 5.06 6.21 -5.48
N ARG A 63 4.99 6.52 -6.78
CA ARG A 63 5.33 7.84 -7.28
C ARG A 63 4.18 8.46 -8.05
N ASP A 64 3.89 9.72 -7.74
CA ASP A 64 3.03 10.58 -8.53
C ASP A 64 3.62 11.99 -8.54
N GLU A 65 3.90 12.51 -9.72
CA GLU A 65 4.45 13.85 -9.88
C GLU A 65 3.43 14.95 -9.59
N GLN A 66 2.14 14.64 -9.63
CA GLN A 66 1.06 15.63 -9.53
C GLN A 66 0.47 15.78 -8.13
N VAL A 67 0.56 14.78 -7.29
CA VAL A 67 -0.30 14.70 -6.12
C VAL A 67 0.43 15.00 -4.84
N SER A 68 1.74 14.92 -4.78
CA SER A 68 2.34 15.00 -3.47
C SER A 68 3.81 15.33 -3.45
N PRO A 69 4.20 16.33 -2.66
CA PRO A 69 5.58 16.48 -2.24
C PRO A 69 5.99 15.45 -1.18
N ARG A 70 5.23 14.39 -0.97
CA ARG A 70 5.57 13.39 0.04
C ARG A 70 6.70 12.50 -0.45
N PHE A 71 7.63 12.23 0.46
CA PHE A 71 8.84 11.46 0.17
C PHE A 71 8.75 10.05 0.73
N ALA A 72 9.44 9.13 0.06
CA ALA A 72 9.66 7.76 0.53
C ALA A 72 8.36 6.97 0.75
N ILE A 73 7.36 7.19 -0.09
CA ILE A 73 6.16 6.36 -0.08
C ILE A 73 6.48 5.07 -0.83
N GLU A 74 6.27 3.94 -0.17
CA GLU A 74 6.63 2.63 -0.68
C GLU A 74 5.54 1.60 -0.38
N LEU A 75 5.56 0.52 -1.15
CA LEU A 75 4.96 -0.74 -0.71
C LEU A 75 6.01 -1.44 0.13
N HIS A 76 5.77 -1.61 1.42
CA HIS A 76 6.69 -2.33 2.29
C HIS A 76 5.94 -3.15 3.33
N PRO A 77 6.60 -4.19 3.90
CA PRO A 77 5.90 -5.05 4.86
C PRO A 77 5.64 -4.31 6.17
N ALA A 78 4.42 -4.45 6.67
CA ALA A 78 4.02 -4.04 8.00
C ALA A 78 2.73 -4.77 8.35
N ASN A 79 2.55 -5.12 9.61
CA ASN A 79 1.33 -5.75 10.07
C ASN A 79 0.43 -4.79 10.85
N TYR A 80 0.98 -3.68 11.34
CA TYR A 80 0.25 -2.72 12.16
C TYR A 80 0.32 -1.31 11.57
N VAL A 81 -0.77 -0.57 11.69
CA VAL A 81 -0.88 0.80 11.19
C VAL A 81 0.21 1.71 11.76
N GLN A 82 0.58 1.50 13.02
CA GLN A 82 1.61 2.29 13.70
C GLN A 82 2.99 2.17 13.05
N GLN A 83 3.21 1.12 12.28
CA GLN A 83 4.46 0.91 11.56
C GLN A 83 4.53 1.68 10.24
N LEU A 84 3.45 2.37 9.88
CA LEU A 84 3.32 3.07 8.62
C LEU A 84 3.31 4.59 8.82
N ALA A 85 3.96 5.30 7.92
CA ALA A 85 3.98 6.76 7.89
C ALA A 85 3.45 7.29 6.55
N GLY A 86 2.49 6.57 5.96
CA GLY A 86 1.92 6.89 4.65
C GLY A 86 2.16 5.81 3.60
N CYS A 87 3.04 4.87 3.87
CA CYS A 87 3.30 3.74 2.99
C CYS A 87 2.12 2.76 2.93
N ILE A 88 2.11 1.93 1.91
CA ILE A 88 1.08 0.91 1.72
C ILE A 88 1.68 -0.44 2.12
N ALA A 89 1.07 -1.13 3.08
CA ALA A 89 1.49 -2.46 3.47
C ALA A 89 0.60 -3.50 2.79
N PRO A 90 1.15 -4.29 1.84
CA PRO A 90 0.42 -5.44 1.33
C PRO A 90 0.33 -6.51 2.41
N CYS A 91 -0.74 -7.28 2.42
CA CYS A 91 -0.90 -8.40 3.35
C CYS A 91 -1.76 -9.49 2.72
N MET A 92 -1.65 -10.70 3.25
CA MET A 92 -2.41 -11.84 2.75
C MET A 92 -3.82 -11.87 3.30
N LYS A 93 -4.01 -11.30 4.49
CA LYS A 93 -5.30 -11.20 5.17
C LYS A 93 -5.36 -9.91 5.97
N LEU A 94 -6.57 -9.47 6.26
CA LEU A 94 -6.85 -8.41 7.23
C LEU A 94 -7.58 -9.03 8.40
N LYS A 95 -7.20 -8.63 9.61
CA LYS A 95 -7.84 -9.08 10.85
C LYS A 95 -8.34 -7.87 11.62
N GLN A 96 -9.61 -7.88 11.95
CA GLN A 96 -10.18 -6.85 12.81
C GLN A 96 -9.73 -7.07 14.26
N ILE A 97 -9.13 -6.05 14.86
CA ILE A 97 -8.59 -6.12 16.22
C ILE A 97 -9.26 -5.14 17.18
N GLY A 98 -10.22 -4.37 16.69
CA GLY A 98 -10.98 -3.41 17.47
C GLY A 98 -12.05 -2.79 16.59
N ASP A 99 -12.82 -1.86 17.17
CA ASP A 99 -13.80 -1.11 16.40
C ASP A 99 -13.07 -0.19 15.41
N GLU A 100 -13.36 -0.35 14.12
CA GLU A 100 -12.67 0.41 13.06
C GLU A 100 -11.14 0.21 13.05
N GLU A 101 -10.64 -0.86 13.66
CA GLU A 101 -9.21 -1.15 13.75
C GLU A 101 -8.90 -2.49 13.10
N TYR A 102 -7.86 -2.50 12.25
CA TYR A 102 -7.43 -3.69 11.52
C TYR A 102 -5.92 -3.84 11.58
N MET A 103 -5.46 -5.07 11.51
CA MET A 103 -4.06 -5.42 11.29
C MET A 103 -3.94 -6.25 10.03
N GLY A 104 -2.74 -6.24 9.44
CA GLY A 104 -2.39 -7.11 8.33
C GLY A 104 -1.76 -8.40 8.84
N VAL A 105 -1.92 -9.47 8.08
CA VAL A 105 -1.34 -10.78 8.37
C VAL A 105 -0.49 -11.20 7.18
N ASP A 106 0.69 -11.75 7.45
CA ASP A 106 1.62 -12.23 6.42
C ASP A 106 1.99 -11.16 5.38
N SER A 107 2.32 -9.97 5.86
CA SER A 107 2.64 -8.83 4.98
C SER A 107 3.86 -9.12 4.09
N LYS A 108 4.92 -9.69 4.65
CA LYS A 108 6.12 -10.02 3.88
C LYS A 108 5.83 -11.02 2.77
N LYS A 109 4.98 -12.02 3.04
CA LYS A 109 4.57 -13.00 2.04
C LYS A 109 3.80 -12.35 0.90
N ALA A 110 2.91 -11.42 1.22
CA ALA A 110 2.15 -10.67 0.21
C ALA A 110 3.06 -9.82 -0.68
N LEU A 111 4.01 -9.12 -0.08
CA LEU A 111 4.99 -8.35 -0.84
C LEU A 111 5.81 -9.24 -1.77
N LEU A 112 6.25 -10.40 -1.29
CA LEU A 112 6.99 -11.36 -2.12
C LEU A 112 6.16 -11.86 -3.31
N LYS A 113 4.86 -12.04 -3.14
CA LYS A 113 3.97 -12.39 -4.25
C LYS A 113 3.93 -11.32 -5.32
N ILE A 114 3.82 -10.06 -4.91
CA ILE A 114 3.84 -8.92 -5.84
C ILE A 114 5.18 -8.86 -6.57
N MET A 115 6.28 -9.01 -5.84
CA MET A 115 7.64 -8.99 -6.41
C MET A 115 7.86 -10.13 -7.38
N LYS A 116 7.34 -11.32 -7.08
CA LYS A 116 7.43 -12.47 -7.97
C LYS A 116 6.66 -12.24 -9.26
N TYR A 117 5.51 -11.54 -9.18
CA TYR A 117 4.69 -11.28 -10.35
C TYR A 117 5.30 -10.20 -11.26
N PHE A 118 5.72 -9.08 -10.71
CA PHE A 118 6.21 -7.93 -11.48
C PHE A 118 7.73 -7.89 -11.64
N GLY A 119 8.49 -8.47 -10.71
CA GLY A 119 9.94 -8.36 -10.73
C GLY A 119 10.37 -6.90 -10.66
N ASP A 120 11.20 -6.49 -11.63
CA ASP A 120 11.72 -5.13 -11.74
C ASP A 120 10.89 -4.24 -12.67
N GLU A 121 9.80 -4.76 -13.24
CA GLU A 121 8.95 -4.00 -14.14
C GLU A 121 8.15 -2.94 -13.38
N SER A 122 8.04 -1.78 -14.00
CA SER A 122 7.14 -0.73 -13.51
C SER A 122 5.70 -1.07 -13.86
N TRP A 123 4.78 -0.67 -13.01
CA TRP A 123 3.36 -0.85 -13.26
C TRP A 123 2.56 0.33 -12.71
N VAL A 124 1.31 0.43 -13.14
CA VAL A 124 0.45 1.56 -12.77
C VAL A 124 -0.62 1.09 -11.79
N LEU A 125 -0.79 1.84 -10.72
CA LEU A 125 -1.78 1.57 -9.69
C LEU A 125 -2.76 2.75 -9.61
N LYS A 126 -4.03 2.46 -9.82
CA LYS A 126 -5.11 3.41 -9.54
C LYS A 126 -5.63 3.15 -8.14
N ILE A 127 -5.61 4.19 -7.30
CA ILE A 127 -6.17 4.14 -5.95
C ILE A 127 -7.52 4.82 -5.94
N THR A 128 -8.54 4.10 -5.49
CA THR A 128 -9.93 4.57 -5.44
C THR A 128 -10.66 3.93 -4.25
N HIS A 129 -11.89 4.26 -4.07
CA HIS A 129 -12.75 3.64 -3.04
C HIS A 129 -13.97 2.97 -3.62
#